data_fdcb93c6554f73dadbafcc44224a49c3
#
_entry.id   fdcb93c6554f73dadbafcc44224a49c3
#
_cell.length_a   1.000
_cell.length_b   1.000
_cell.length_c   1.000
_cell.angle_alpha   90.00
_cell.angle_beta   90.00
_cell.angle_gamma   90.00
#
_symmetry.space_group_name_H-M   'P 1'
#
loop_
_entity.id
_entity.type
_entity.pdbx_description
1 polymer ?
#
loop_
_entity_poly.entity_id
_entity_poly.type
_entity_poly.pdbx_seq_one_letter_code
_entity_poly.pdbx_strand_id
1 'polypeptide(L)'
;MQDHVTYYRKGNLECVYYKDSVLSYPVHTHANHMMIGYLLKGSICIVEAGRECRYVEGESFCILPDVAHSIDPVEAMPYSMIVLCIYPDQTQETGSDYSKKLKEIISDTPESELLIETMASEIGVSPYHMIRQFKNVCGLTPHQFQIQCRVRKAQQLLEEGKSVTEAAFATGFCDQSHFDRCFRKIVQLTPKEYKQSFTRLH
;
A
#
# COMPACT_ATOMS: atom_id res chain seq x y z
N MET A 1 -9.56 22.92 -3.27
CA MET A 1 -10.52 21.82 -3.54
C MET A 1 -10.18 20.73 -2.54
N GLN A 2 -11.12 20.22 -1.79
CA GLN A 2 -10.84 19.18 -0.81
C GLN A 2 -10.99 17.86 -1.53
N ASP A 3 -9.91 17.05 -1.61
CA ASP A 3 -9.95 15.72 -2.20
C ASP A 3 -10.94 14.85 -1.43
N HIS A 4 -11.92 14.30 -2.11
CA HIS A 4 -12.92 13.42 -1.51
C HIS A 4 -12.58 11.98 -1.83
N VAL A 5 -11.89 11.32 -0.89
CA VAL A 5 -11.63 9.89 -0.93
C VAL A 5 -12.49 9.22 0.13
N THR A 6 -13.27 8.21 -0.29
CA THR A 6 -14.15 7.46 0.60
C THR A 6 -13.84 5.98 0.51
N TYR A 7 -13.76 5.32 1.66
CA TYR A 7 -13.44 3.89 1.79
C TYR A 7 -14.68 3.14 2.26
N TYR A 8 -14.97 2.03 1.58
CA TYR A 8 -16.03 1.07 1.96
C TYR A 8 -15.41 -0.31 2.05
N ARG A 9 -15.68 -1.06 3.12
CA ARG A 9 -15.14 -2.41 3.28
C ARG A 9 -16.21 -3.41 3.70
N LYS A 10 -16.20 -4.58 3.05
CA LYS A 10 -17.04 -5.70 3.41
C LYS A 10 -16.30 -7.02 3.13
N GLY A 11 -16.00 -7.78 4.19
CA GLY A 11 -15.23 -9.02 4.07
C GLY A 11 -13.85 -8.79 3.45
N ASN A 12 -13.57 -9.55 2.41
CA ASN A 12 -12.33 -9.49 1.63
C ASN A 12 -12.34 -8.46 0.48
N LEU A 13 -13.34 -7.59 0.44
CA LEU A 13 -13.48 -6.56 -0.58
C LEU A 13 -13.40 -5.17 0.06
N GLU A 14 -12.51 -4.32 -0.47
CA GLU A 14 -12.46 -2.89 -0.16
C GLU A 14 -12.75 -2.10 -1.45
N CYS A 15 -13.61 -1.10 -1.36
CA CYS A 15 -13.90 -0.18 -2.45
C CYS A 15 -13.42 1.20 -2.05
N VAL A 16 -12.59 1.82 -2.88
CA VAL A 16 -12.10 3.19 -2.68
C VAL A 16 -12.69 4.06 -3.78
N TYR A 17 -13.41 5.09 -3.40
CA TYR A 17 -13.98 6.06 -4.33
C TYR A 17 -13.21 7.37 -4.26
N TYR A 18 -12.69 7.81 -5.38
CA TYR A 18 -12.02 9.09 -5.60
C TYR A 18 -12.95 10.00 -6.37
N LYS A 19 -13.24 11.18 -5.83
CA LYS A 19 -14.09 12.18 -6.47
C LYS A 19 -13.32 13.47 -6.69
N ASP A 20 -13.16 13.87 -7.97
CA ASP A 20 -12.44 15.08 -8.38
C ASP A 20 -11.06 15.23 -7.68
N SER A 21 -10.34 14.10 -7.55
CA SER A 21 -9.07 14.01 -6.85
C SER A 21 -7.90 14.43 -7.74
N VAL A 22 -6.90 15.07 -7.13
CA VAL A 22 -5.61 15.38 -7.74
C VAL A 22 -4.46 14.65 -7.05
N LEU A 23 -4.78 13.64 -6.23
CA LEU A 23 -3.79 12.87 -5.47
C LEU A 23 -2.88 12.09 -6.41
N SER A 24 -1.60 12.14 -6.11
CA SER A 24 -0.52 11.38 -6.76
C SER A 24 0.02 10.35 -5.77
N TYR A 25 0.13 9.12 -6.21
CA TYR A 25 0.64 8.02 -5.42
C TYR A 25 2.04 7.64 -5.92
N PRO A 26 3.10 7.94 -5.14
CA PRO A 26 4.47 7.55 -5.50
C PRO A 26 4.60 6.04 -5.56
N VAL A 27 5.69 5.53 -6.12
CA VAL A 27 5.94 4.09 -6.27
C VAL A 27 5.70 3.35 -4.95
N HIS A 28 4.75 2.44 -4.98
CA HIS A 28 4.33 1.58 -3.87
C HIS A 28 3.90 0.20 -4.39
N THR A 29 3.60 -0.73 -3.50
CA THR A 29 3.05 -2.04 -3.83
C THR A 29 1.99 -2.46 -2.83
N HIS A 30 1.11 -3.34 -3.23
CA HIS A 30 0.08 -3.96 -2.40
C HIS A 30 0.39 -5.43 -2.22
N ALA A 31 0.87 -5.82 -1.05
CA ALA A 31 1.39 -7.15 -0.78
C ALA A 31 0.34 -8.28 -0.91
N ASN A 32 -0.92 -7.98 -0.61
CA ASN A 32 -1.92 -9.03 -0.34
C ASN A 32 -3.23 -8.84 -1.08
N HIS A 33 -3.32 -7.97 -2.09
CA HIS A 33 -4.56 -7.79 -2.83
C HIS A 33 -4.32 -7.34 -4.26
N MET A 34 -5.23 -7.75 -5.12
CA MET A 34 -5.36 -7.26 -6.47
C MET A 34 -6.21 -5.99 -6.47
N MET A 35 -5.84 -5.02 -7.30
CA MET A 35 -6.64 -3.82 -7.52
C MET A 35 -7.25 -3.83 -8.92
N ILE A 36 -8.54 -3.54 -9.00
CA ILE A 36 -9.22 -3.26 -10.26
C ILE A 36 -9.76 -1.83 -10.17
N GLY A 37 -9.24 -0.94 -11.01
CA GLY A 37 -9.70 0.44 -11.09
C GLY A 37 -10.56 0.67 -12.31
N TYR A 38 -11.54 1.57 -12.18
CA TYR A 38 -12.36 2.07 -13.27
C TYR A 38 -12.42 3.59 -13.21
N LEU A 39 -12.07 4.24 -14.32
CA LEU A 39 -12.02 5.70 -14.41
C LEU A 39 -13.40 6.26 -14.80
N LEU A 40 -13.98 6.99 -13.87
CA LEU A 40 -15.30 7.63 -14.05
C LEU A 40 -15.19 8.98 -14.76
N LYS A 41 -14.02 9.67 -14.60
CA LYS A 41 -13.79 11.01 -15.17
C LYS A 41 -12.29 11.32 -15.17
N GLY A 42 -11.84 12.06 -16.17
CA GLY A 42 -10.46 12.52 -16.26
C GLY A 42 -9.49 11.48 -16.82
N SER A 43 -8.23 11.62 -16.50
CA SER A 43 -7.18 10.68 -16.94
C SER A 43 -6.06 10.55 -15.91
N ILE A 44 -5.51 9.34 -15.81
CA ILE A 44 -4.37 9.02 -14.96
C ILE A 44 -3.28 8.34 -15.78
N CYS A 45 -2.07 8.44 -15.28
CA CYS A 45 -0.91 7.69 -15.73
C CYS A 45 -0.51 6.70 -14.65
N ILE A 46 -0.36 5.42 -15.00
CA ILE A 46 0.15 4.37 -14.13
C ILE A 46 1.51 3.93 -14.67
N VAL A 47 2.54 3.98 -13.82
CA VAL A 47 3.85 3.40 -14.16
C VAL A 47 4.00 2.09 -13.41
N GLU A 48 4.11 1.01 -14.15
CA GLU A 48 4.26 -0.37 -13.64
C GLU A 48 5.49 -1.02 -14.27
N ALA A 49 6.41 -1.51 -13.45
CA ALA A 49 7.67 -2.14 -13.89
C ALA A 49 8.46 -1.30 -14.94
N GLY A 50 8.39 0.03 -14.82
CA GLY A 50 9.05 0.97 -15.75
C GLY A 50 8.27 1.21 -17.05
N ARG A 51 7.10 0.61 -17.21
CA ARG A 51 6.20 0.85 -18.34
C ARG A 51 5.11 1.83 -17.92
N GLU A 52 4.97 2.90 -18.70
CA GLU A 52 3.94 3.92 -18.51
C GLU A 52 2.69 3.57 -19.33
N CYS A 53 1.53 3.56 -18.66
CA CYS A 53 0.23 3.36 -19.27
C CYS A 53 -0.70 4.51 -18.89
N ARG A 54 -1.29 5.16 -19.87
CA ARG A 54 -2.33 6.19 -19.66
C ARG A 54 -3.69 5.55 -19.74
N TYR A 55 -4.56 5.90 -18.79
CA TYR A 55 -5.96 5.51 -18.74
C TYR A 55 -6.85 6.75 -18.78
N VAL A 56 -7.96 6.67 -19.50
CA VAL A 56 -8.94 7.76 -19.65
C VAL A 56 -10.32 7.34 -19.18
N GLU A 57 -11.23 8.28 -19.11
CA GLU A 57 -12.64 8.04 -18.75
C GLU A 57 -13.24 6.84 -19.49
N GLY A 58 -13.90 5.94 -18.75
CA GLY A 58 -14.49 4.70 -19.27
C GLY A 58 -13.54 3.50 -19.33
N GLU A 59 -12.24 3.69 -19.06
CA GLU A 59 -11.27 2.60 -19.06
C GLU A 59 -11.07 2.00 -17.67
N SER A 60 -10.68 0.74 -17.66
CA SER A 60 -10.32 0.00 -16.45
C SER A 60 -8.89 -0.48 -16.49
N PHE A 61 -8.29 -0.63 -15.31
CA PHE A 61 -6.96 -1.21 -15.13
C PHE A 61 -6.99 -2.27 -14.04
N CYS A 62 -6.01 -3.15 -14.08
CA CYS A 62 -5.81 -4.17 -13.07
C CYS A 62 -4.34 -4.16 -12.65
N ILE A 63 -4.09 -4.09 -11.34
CA ILE A 63 -2.76 -4.20 -10.74
C ILE A 63 -2.75 -5.45 -9.87
N LEU A 64 -1.85 -6.38 -10.20
CA LEU A 64 -1.70 -7.62 -9.45
C LEU A 64 -1.01 -7.38 -8.11
N PRO A 65 -1.19 -8.30 -7.13
CA PRO A 65 -0.43 -8.25 -5.89
C PRO A 65 1.08 -8.16 -6.16
N ASP A 66 1.78 -7.44 -5.30
CA ASP A 66 3.25 -7.28 -5.32
C ASP A 66 3.84 -6.50 -6.49
N VAL A 67 3.04 -6.03 -7.41
CA VAL A 67 3.53 -5.19 -8.51
C VAL A 67 3.76 -3.76 -8.02
N ALA A 68 5.01 -3.31 -8.13
CA ALA A 68 5.37 -1.94 -7.81
C ALA A 68 4.84 -0.98 -8.89
N HIS A 69 4.07 0.01 -8.47
CA HIS A 69 3.45 0.97 -9.39
C HIS A 69 3.33 2.36 -8.76
N SER A 70 3.20 3.39 -9.61
CA SER A 70 2.76 4.73 -9.22
C SER A 70 1.49 5.08 -9.98
N ILE A 71 0.69 6.01 -9.42
CA ILE A 71 -0.52 6.54 -10.06
C ILE A 71 -0.46 8.07 -9.98
N ASP A 72 -0.48 8.73 -11.12
CA ASP A 72 -0.40 10.18 -11.22
C ASP A 72 -1.55 10.74 -12.08
N PRO A 73 -2.18 11.87 -11.68
CA PRO A 73 -3.11 12.58 -12.55
C PRO A 73 -2.38 13.14 -13.77
N VAL A 74 -2.94 12.98 -14.95
CA VAL A 74 -2.36 13.57 -16.15
C VAL A 74 -2.51 15.09 -16.10
N GLU A 75 -1.41 15.82 -16.35
CA GLU A 75 -1.36 17.29 -16.33
C GLU A 75 -1.89 17.92 -15.02
N ALA A 76 -1.78 17.17 -13.89
CA ALA A 76 -2.34 17.57 -12.60
C ALA A 76 -3.85 17.90 -12.63
N MET A 77 -4.59 17.38 -13.61
CA MET A 77 -6.03 17.57 -13.73
C MET A 77 -6.80 16.61 -12.83
N PRO A 78 -7.94 17.05 -12.25
CA PRO A 78 -8.75 16.20 -11.40
C PRO A 78 -9.27 14.95 -12.12
N TYR A 79 -9.27 13.82 -11.39
CA TYR A 79 -9.85 12.57 -11.85
C TYR A 79 -10.86 12.03 -10.81
N SER A 80 -11.79 11.19 -11.27
CA SER A 80 -12.68 10.41 -10.43
C SER A 80 -12.60 8.95 -10.82
N MET A 81 -12.42 8.06 -9.85
CA MET A 81 -12.33 6.62 -10.12
C MET A 81 -12.87 5.79 -8.95
N ILE A 82 -13.26 4.58 -9.24
CA ILE A 82 -13.54 3.53 -8.25
C ILE A 82 -12.42 2.51 -8.34
N VAL A 83 -11.87 2.13 -7.18
CA VAL A 83 -10.89 1.06 -7.08
C VAL A 83 -11.44 -0.03 -6.17
N LEU A 84 -11.51 -1.25 -6.68
CA LEU A 84 -11.83 -2.45 -5.92
C LEU A 84 -10.53 -3.15 -5.54
N CYS A 85 -10.27 -3.25 -4.24
CA CYS A 85 -9.18 -4.04 -3.69
C CYS A 85 -9.73 -5.40 -3.26
N ILE A 86 -9.27 -6.46 -3.91
CA ILE A 86 -9.73 -7.83 -3.67
C ILE A 86 -8.61 -8.57 -2.95
N TYR A 87 -8.88 -8.96 -1.71
CA TYR A 87 -7.96 -9.75 -0.89
C TYR A 87 -8.23 -11.23 -1.14
N PRO A 88 -7.35 -11.96 -1.85
CA PRO A 88 -7.55 -13.39 -2.06
C PRO A 88 -7.48 -14.14 -0.73
N ASP A 89 -8.31 -15.17 -0.59
CA ASP A 89 -8.08 -16.19 0.42
C ASP A 89 -6.69 -16.79 0.17
N GLN A 90 -5.90 -16.94 1.23
CA GLN A 90 -4.47 -17.28 1.19
C GLN A 90 -4.20 -18.52 0.30
N THR A 91 -3.82 -18.31 -0.97
CA THR A 91 -3.21 -19.38 -1.77
C THR A 91 -2.30 -18.83 -2.88
N GLN A 92 -1.05 -19.29 -2.84
CA GLN A 92 0.00 -19.37 -3.88
C GLN A 92 0.77 -18.09 -4.24
N GLU A 93 2.07 -18.16 -3.92
CA GLU A 93 3.11 -17.18 -4.22
C GLU A 93 4.24 -17.78 -5.08
N THR A 94 4.78 -16.95 -5.99
CA THR A 94 6.00 -17.25 -6.77
C THR A 94 7.10 -16.24 -6.39
N GLY A 95 8.23 -16.71 -5.88
CA GLY A 95 9.41 -15.90 -5.53
C GLY A 95 10.60 -16.76 -5.11
N SER A 96 11.81 -16.20 -5.04
CA SER A 96 12.96 -16.90 -4.45
C SER A 96 12.68 -17.19 -2.97
N ASP A 97 13.04 -18.38 -2.52
CA ASP A 97 12.64 -18.93 -1.21
C ASP A 97 12.88 -17.94 -0.03
N TYR A 98 14.04 -17.28 0.03
CA TYR A 98 14.32 -16.35 1.14
C TYR A 98 13.62 -14.98 0.99
N SER A 99 13.41 -14.47 -0.23
CA SER A 99 12.66 -13.22 -0.44
C SER A 99 11.20 -13.39 -0.05
N LYS A 100 10.62 -14.54 -0.35
CA LYS A 100 9.28 -14.94 0.08
C LYS A 100 9.20 -15.02 1.59
N LYS A 101 10.13 -15.76 2.22
CA LYS A 101 10.19 -15.91 3.68
C LYS A 101 10.35 -14.55 4.40
N LEU A 102 11.21 -13.67 3.88
CA LEU A 102 11.37 -12.32 4.42
C LEU A 102 10.10 -11.49 4.31
N LYS A 103 9.39 -11.60 3.18
CA LYS A 103 8.10 -10.93 2.98
C LYS A 103 7.05 -11.44 3.97
N GLU A 104 6.94 -12.75 4.18
CA GLU A 104 6.05 -13.36 5.17
C GLU A 104 6.35 -12.83 6.59
N ILE A 105 7.61 -12.87 7.02
CA ILE A 105 8.04 -12.37 8.33
C ILE A 105 7.62 -10.90 8.52
N ILE A 106 7.88 -10.04 7.52
CA ILE A 106 7.53 -8.63 7.61
C ILE A 106 6.00 -8.42 7.62
N SER A 107 5.26 -9.22 6.85
CA SER A 107 3.80 -9.11 6.79
C SER A 107 3.12 -9.56 8.07
N ASP A 108 3.62 -10.63 8.69
CA ASP A 108 3.04 -11.21 9.91
C ASP A 108 3.31 -10.35 11.15
N THR A 109 4.53 -9.82 11.26
CA THR A 109 4.96 -9.02 12.42
C THR A 109 5.61 -7.70 12.00
N PRO A 110 4.89 -6.81 11.32
CA PRO A 110 5.46 -5.58 10.77
C PRO A 110 5.96 -4.62 11.85
N GLU A 111 5.44 -4.69 13.07
CA GLU A 111 5.89 -3.92 14.25
C GLU A 111 7.24 -4.34 14.79
N SER A 112 7.70 -5.54 14.49
CA SER A 112 8.97 -6.08 14.98
C SER A 112 10.18 -5.38 14.34
N GLU A 113 11.32 -5.43 15.03
CA GLU A 113 12.59 -4.95 14.46
C GLU A 113 13.05 -5.86 13.32
N LEU A 114 13.45 -5.25 12.20
CA LEU A 114 13.91 -5.97 11.02
C LEU A 114 15.43 -6.15 11.06
N LEU A 115 15.88 -7.31 11.51
CA LEU A 115 17.30 -7.66 11.66
C LEU A 115 17.90 -8.22 10.37
N ILE A 116 18.07 -7.34 9.35
CA ILE A 116 18.56 -7.74 8.02
C ILE A 116 19.94 -8.41 8.09
N GLU A 117 20.86 -7.91 8.92
CA GLU A 117 22.20 -8.45 9.10
C GLU A 117 22.16 -9.91 9.58
N THR A 118 21.33 -10.18 10.59
CA THR A 118 21.16 -11.53 11.14
C THR A 118 20.56 -12.46 10.10
N MET A 119 19.49 -12.04 9.45
CA MET A 119 18.80 -12.85 8.44
C MET A 119 19.68 -13.13 7.23
N ALA A 120 20.48 -12.16 6.77
CA ALA A 120 21.42 -12.32 5.67
C ALA A 120 22.54 -13.33 6.05
N SER A 121 23.06 -13.24 7.28
CA SER A 121 24.05 -14.16 7.79
C SER A 121 23.55 -15.60 7.86
N GLU A 122 22.32 -15.83 8.31
CA GLU A 122 21.70 -17.17 8.41
C GLU A 122 21.60 -17.88 7.04
N ILE A 123 21.44 -17.14 5.95
CA ILE A 123 21.34 -17.71 4.60
C ILE A 123 22.62 -17.57 3.77
N GLY A 124 23.72 -17.08 4.41
CA GLY A 124 25.04 -16.99 3.78
C GLY A 124 25.17 -15.93 2.68
N VAL A 125 24.39 -14.86 2.74
CA VAL A 125 24.48 -13.73 1.79
C VAL A 125 24.84 -12.43 2.51
N SER A 126 25.33 -11.43 1.75
CA SER A 126 25.51 -10.10 2.33
C SER A 126 24.19 -9.37 2.52
N PRO A 127 24.05 -8.50 3.56
CA PRO A 127 22.86 -7.65 3.73
C PRO A 127 22.49 -6.86 2.47
N TYR A 128 23.49 -6.32 1.78
CA TYR A 128 23.29 -5.60 0.52
C TYR A 128 22.65 -6.49 -0.57
N HIS A 129 23.14 -7.73 -0.71
CA HIS A 129 22.58 -8.69 -1.66
C HIS A 129 21.14 -9.02 -1.35
N MET A 130 20.82 -9.29 -0.07
CA MET A 130 19.46 -9.57 0.39
C MET A 130 18.51 -8.40 0.09
N ILE A 131 18.88 -7.16 0.44
CA ILE A 131 18.08 -5.96 0.18
C ILE A 131 17.84 -5.78 -1.33
N ARG A 132 18.88 -5.96 -2.15
CA ARG A 132 18.79 -5.81 -3.60
C ARG A 132 17.87 -6.88 -4.22
N GLN A 133 18.00 -8.13 -3.81
CA GLN A 133 17.15 -9.21 -4.28
C GLN A 133 15.70 -9.03 -3.88
N PHE A 134 15.46 -8.68 -2.62
CA PHE A 134 14.12 -8.36 -2.15
C PHE A 134 13.49 -7.22 -2.96
N LYS A 135 14.25 -6.15 -3.21
CA LYS A 135 13.80 -5.02 -4.04
C LYS A 135 13.51 -5.43 -5.48
N ASN A 136 14.30 -6.34 -6.06
CA ASN A 136 14.05 -6.83 -7.42
C ASN A 136 12.76 -7.65 -7.51
N VAL A 137 12.41 -8.38 -6.46
CA VAL A 137 11.18 -9.22 -6.41
C VAL A 137 9.96 -8.38 -6.02
N CYS A 138 10.08 -7.55 -4.98
CA CYS A 138 8.95 -6.83 -4.38
C CYS A 138 8.83 -5.36 -4.84
N GLY A 139 9.77 -4.86 -5.65
CA GLY A 139 9.80 -3.46 -6.09
C GLY A 139 10.24 -2.47 -5.02
N LEU A 140 10.27 -2.86 -3.74
CA LEU A 140 10.60 -2.05 -2.57
C LEU A 140 11.73 -2.68 -1.77
N THR A 141 12.49 -1.86 -1.02
CA THR A 141 13.40 -2.40 -0.01
C THR A 141 12.61 -3.04 1.13
N PRO A 142 13.21 -3.99 1.90
CA PRO A 142 12.54 -4.60 3.06
C PRO A 142 11.97 -3.56 4.03
N HIS A 143 12.73 -2.51 4.34
CA HIS A 143 12.26 -1.43 5.22
C HIS A 143 11.08 -0.64 4.63
N GLN A 144 11.11 -0.31 3.32
CA GLN A 144 9.98 0.37 2.68
C GLN A 144 8.73 -0.51 2.70
N PHE A 145 8.90 -1.81 2.44
CA PHE A 145 7.82 -2.79 2.52
C PHE A 145 7.27 -2.91 3.95
N GLN A 146 8.14 -2.95 4.96
CA GLN A 146 7.73 -2.96 6.37
C GLN A 146 6.90 -1.72 6.74
N ILE A 147 7.32 -0.53 6.32
CA ILE A 147 6.55 0.70 6.55
C ILE A 147 5.16 0.61 5.93
N GLN A 148 5.03 0.04 4.73
CA GLN A 148 3.70 -0.17 4.13
C GLN A 148 2.85 -1.16 4.93
N CYS A 149 3.42 -2.28 5.38
CA CYS A 149 2.72 -3.24 6.23
C CYS A 149 2.27 -2.61 7.57
N ARG A 150 3.14 -1.79 8.21
CA ARG A 150 2.78 -1.03 9.42
C ARG A 150 1.61 -0.08 9.19
N VAL A 151 1.66 0.69 8.10
CA VAL A 151 0.57 1.61 7.75
C VAL A 151 -0.72 0.85 7.48
N ARG A 152 -0.66 -0.29 6.78
CA ARG A 152 -1.84 -1.13 6.52
C ARG A 152 -2.45 -1.69 7.81
N LYS A 153 -1.62 -2.17 8.72
CA LYS A 153 -2.07 -2.62 10.05
C LYS A 153 -2.68 -1.46 10.85
N ALA A 154 -2.09 -0.27 10.74
CA ALA A 154 -2.66 0.93 11.37
C ALA A 154 -4.03 1.31 10.79
N GLN A 155 -4.25 1.19 9.48
CA GLN A 155 -5.56 1.40 8.86
C GLN A 155 -6.60 0.47 9.50
N GLN A 156 -6.30 -0.83 9.64
CA GLN A 156 -7.20 -1.79 10.28
C GLN A 156 -7.55 -1.39 11.72
N LEU A 157 -6.54 -1.00 12.52
CA LEU A 157 -6.75 -0.56 13.89
C LEU A 157 -7.62 0.72 13.98
N LEU A 158 -7.43 1.66 13.05
CA LEU A 158 -8.27 2.86 12.96
C LEU A 158 -9.72 2.52 12.57
N GLU A 159 -9.93 1.57 11.67
CA GLU A 159 -11.23 1.03 11.27
C GLU A 159 -11.94 0.31 12.42
N GLU A 160 -11.17 -0.35 13.31
CA GLU A 160 -11.66 -0.97 14.55
C GLU A 160 -11.99 0.04 15.66
N GLY A 161 -11.73 1.34 15.41
CA GLY A 161 -12.05 2.42 16.33
C GLY A 161 -10.90 2.86 17.25
N LYS A 162 -9.71 2.25 17.15
CA LYS A 162 -8.52 2.69 17.91
C LYS A 162 -8.19 4.16 17.66
N SER A 163 -7.60 4.80 18.64
CA SER A 163 -7.08 6.17 18.48
C SER A 163 -5.85 6.18 17.56
N VAL A 164 -5.53 7.34 17.00
CA VAL A 164 -4.35 7.54 16.16
C VAL A 164 -3.07 7.18 16.90
N THR A 165 -2.99 7.56 18.19
CA THR A 165 -1.83 7.27 19.03
C THR A 165 -1.69 5.76 19.29
N GLU A 166 -2.78 5.07 19.65
CA GLU A 166 -2.77 3.61 19.83
C GLU A 166 -2.35 2.89 18.55
N ALA A 167 -2.90 3.29 17.40
CA ALA A 167 -2.55 2.69 16.11
C ALA A 167 -1.06 2.88 15.77
N ALA A 168 -0.51 4.07 16.01
CA ALA A 168 0.91 4.36 15.79
C ALA A 168 1.82 3.43 16.60
N PHE A 169 1.63 3.37 17.92
CA PHE A 169 2.48 2.54 18.79
C PHE A 169 2.29 1.04 18.56
N ALA A 170 1.05 0.58 18.39
CA ALA A 170 0.75 -0.83 18.13
C ALA A 170 1.33 -1.35 16.81
N THR A 171 1.68 -0.45 15.89
CA THR A 171 2.30 -0.79 14.61
C THR A 171 3.81 -0.53 14.54
N GLY A 172 4.44 -0.25 15.70
CA GLY A 172 5.89 -0.15 15.83
C GLY A 172 6.49 1.18 15.37
N PHE A 173 5.71 2.26 15.32
CA PHE A 173 6.26 3.60 15.16
C PHE A 173 6.71 4.15 16.51
N CYS A 174 7.92 4.70 16.55
CA CYS A 174 8.49 5.27 17.79
C CYS A 174 7.82 6.58 18.20
N ASP A 175 7.28 7.34 17.23
CA ASP A 175 6.60 8.60 17.47
C ASP A 175 5.48 8.84 16.45
N GLN A 176 4.50 9.65 16.87
CA GLN A 176 3.34 9.98 16.07
C GLN A 176 3.68 10.81 14.83
N SER A 177 4.68 11.68 14.90
CA SER A 177 5.06 12.54 13.76
C SER A 177 5.64 11.72 12.61
N HIS A 178 6.44 10.70 12.93
CA HIS A 178 6.94 9.75 11.93
C HIS A 178 5.78 8.93 11.34
N PHE A 179 4.88 8.43 12.19
CA PHE A 179 3.68 7.73 11.76
C PHE A 179 2.85 8.57 10.79
N ASP A 180 2.49 9.80 11.17
CA ASP A 180 1.66 10.70 10.36
C ASP A 180 2.29 10.96 8.98
N ARG A 181 3.61 11.18 8.92
CA ARG A 181 4.33 11.37 7.65
C ARG A 181 4.28 10.13 6.77
N CYS A 182 4.54 8.94 7.34
CA CYS A 182 4.52 7.68 6.61
C CYS A 182 3.10 7.34 6.14
N PHE A 183 2.11 7.51 7.02
CA PHE A 183 0.71 7.26 6.70
C PHE A 183 0.24 8.18 5.58
N ARG A 184 0.46 9.50 5.71
CA ARG A 184 0.08 10.47 4.68
C ARG A 184 0.78 10.22 3.35
N LYS A 185 2.06 9.82 3.37
CA LYS A 185 2.80 9.49 2.14
C LYS A 185 2.19 8.29 1.39
N ILE A 186 1.65 7.30 2.11
CA ILE A 186 1.15 6.05 1.52
C ILE A 186 -0.35 6.14 1.22
N VAL A 187 -1.14 6.69 2.16
CA VAL A 187 -2.61 6.74 2.07
C VAL A 187 -3.11 8.05 1.46
N GLN A 188 -2.24 9.07 1.35
CA GLN A 188 -2.53 10.44 0.92
C GLN A 188 -3.51 11.22 1.81
N LEU A 189 -3.94 10.62 2.93
CA LEU A 189 -4.72 11.23 3.99
C LEU A 189 -3.92 11.17 5.30
N THR A 190 -4.19 12.08 6.22
CA THR A 190 -3.73 11.91 7.60
C THR A 190 -4.50 10.75 8.26
N PRO A 191 -3.95 10.10 9.31
CA PRO A 191 -4.65 9.04 10.04
C PRO A 191 -6.04 9.49 10.55
N LYS A 192 -6.16 10.77 10.96
CA LYS A 192 -7.43 11.36 11.42
C LYS A 192 -8.43 11.50 10.28
N GLU A 193 -8.02 12.04 9.14
CA GLU A 193 -8.87 12.17 7.95
C GLU A 193 -9.31 10.79 7.44
N TYR A 194 -8.39 9.81 7.41
CA TYR A 194 -8.71 8.44 7.04
C TYR A 194 -9.81 7.85 7.95
N LYS A 195 -9.65 7.97 9.28
CA LYS A 195 -10.65 7.48 10.25
C LYS A 195 -12.01 8.14 10.06
N GLN A 196 -12.06 9.42 9.67
CA GLN A 196 -13.30 10.15 9.40
C GLN A 196 -13.92 9.78 8.06
N SER A 197 -13.13 9.42 7.04
CA SER A 197 -13.60 9.03 5.71
C SER A 197 -14.06 7.58 5.62
N PHE A 198 -13.70 6.77 6.61
CA PHE A 198 -14.02 5.35 6.62
C PHE A 198 -15.49 5.11 7.01
N THR A 199 -16.21 4.41 6.13
CA THR A 199 -17.59 3.99 6.37
C THR A 199 -17.70 2.48 6.20
N ARG A 200 -18.21 1.78 7.23
CA ARG A 200 -18.51 0.36 7.13
C ARG A 200 -19.84 0.16 6.39
N LEU A 201 -19.84 -0.69 5.40
CA LEU A 201 -21.07 -1.20 4.79
C LEU A 201 -21.63 -2.30 5.70
N HIS A 202 -22.81 -2.08 6.24
CA HIS A 202 -23.54 -3.06 7.08
C HIS A 202 -24.28 -4.08 6.22
#